data_7e58d15ffd4dd77942744afe2a254e64
#
_entry.id   7e58d15ffd4dd77942744afe2a254e64
#
_cell.length_a   1.000
_cell.length_b   1.000
_cell.length_c   1.000
_cell.angle_alpha   90.00
_cell.angle_beta   90.00
_cell.angle_gamma   90.00
#
_symmetry.space_group_name_H-M   'P 1'
#
loop_
_entity.id
_entity.type
_entity.pdbx_description
1 polymer ?
#
loop_
_entity_poly.entity_id
_entity_poly.type
_entity_poly.pdbx_seq_one_letter_code
_entity_poly.pdbx_strand_id
1 'polypeptide(L)'
;MPGIKIIRKNKINSQLYFSRISTEPKRKSPPDTPLPNNQSTPIIDTPTAKQKQFRDLVGTNYHEIIDQSRKGNQKIFIQIAAYRDPELVKTIKSIIDNADNPENLTFGICWQHNQDDDFDKEMYNYQTDPAFRIIDVPNNISHGTCWARHTIQHLYCEEEFTLAIDSHHRFVKHWDSELKSMYYYMQDKGFEKPLFTGYVTSYKPWLEGTDGTTNYTYENGFEVDPWKMVFDRFIPEGAIFFLPTSMSKQEQQEPIASRFYSAHFCFTTGKMCKEVPHDPNYYFHGEEISIAVRAYTHGYDLFHPHKIVCYHEYTRKGRPHHWDDNNKEQGREHDWYEVNDMCHKRNRILFGMDGEDPNQINFGDEYGFGKVRSLAEYERYAGINFKTRSISTECCDHIVPEYPYFNKEIKWVKNWCVDFFIPWAELPPTYEDTEFWYVGVHDENGNELKREDLQIDKIKEIYDERQDMFAARFPMSLTSDVKPVSYTVIPYLKNKGWLDKIVKSVDLI
;
A
#
# COMPACT_ATOMS: atom_id res chain seq x y z
N MET A 1 40.16 -29.34 8.91
CA MET A 1 39.28 -28.98 7.81
C MET A 1 38.62 -27.65 8.16
N PRO A 2 38.83 -26.56 7.46
CA PRO A 2 38.20 -25.27 7.82
C PRO A 2 36.77 -25.24 7.29
N GLY A 3 35.84 -24.86 8.18
CA GLY A 3 34.44 -24.74 7.87
C GLY A 3 34.15 -23.59 6.89
N ILE A 4 33.41 -23.91 5.88
CA ILE A 4 32.89 -22.96 4.89
C ILE A 4 31.81 -22.13 5.59
N LYS A 5 32.11 -20.86 5.89
CA LYS A 5 31.10 -19.85 6.22
C LYS A 5 30.33 -19.52 4.95
N ILE A 6 29.08 -20.03 4.85
CA ILE A 6 28.15 -19.59 3.82
C ILE A 6 27.71 -18.18 4.19
N ILE A 7 28.25 -17.19 3.52
CA ILE A 7 27.74 -15.82 3.56
C ILE A 7 26.44 -15.81 2.74
N ARG A 8 25.30 -15.85 3.42
CA ARG A 8 24.00 -15.63 2.80
C ARG A 8 23.91 -14.17 2.34
N LYS A 9 24.22 -13.89 1.09
CA LYS A 9 23.83 -12.65 0.44
C LYS A 9 22.36 -12.77 0.00
N ASN A 10 21.45 -12.46 0.87
CA ASN A 10 20.04 -12.33 0.53
C ASN A 10 19.82 -10.98 -0.18
N LYS A 11 20.10 -10.89 -1.46
CA LYS A 11 19.49 -9.86 -2.30
C LYS A 11 18.04 -10.27 -2.51
N ILE A 12 17.15 -9.91 -1.59
CA ILE A 12 15.71 -9.97 -1.84
C ILE A 12 15.41 -8.85 -2.81
N ASN A 13 15.02 -9.21 -4.01
CA ASN A 13 14.73 -8.26 -5.06
C ASN A 13 13.39 -7.58 -4.75
N SER A 14 13.43 -6.34 -4.24
CA SER A 14 12.22 -5.54 -4.00
C SER A 14 11.38 -5.35 -5.28
N GLN A 15 11.97 -5.51 -6.46
CA GLN A 15 11.27 -5.44 -7.75
C GLN A 15 10.18 -6.53 -7.89
N LEU A 16 10.38 -7.73 -7.34
CA LEU A 16 9.36 -8.79 -7.34
C LEU A 16 8.04 -8.36 -6.69
N TYR A 17 8.11 -7.48 -5.71
CA TYR A 17 6.94 -7.05 -4.95
C TYR A 17 6.16 -5.91 -5.62
N PHE A 18 6.83 -5.12 -6.47
CA PHE A 18 6.21 -3.99 -7.17
C PHE A 18 5.66 -4.34 -8.55
N SER A 19 6.24 -5.34 -9.24
CA SER A 19 5.73 -5.80 -10.54
C SER A 19 4.34 -6.44 -10.44
N ARG A 20 3.96 -6.96 -9.27
CA ARG A 20 2.61 -7.53 -9.03
C ARG A 20 1.48 -6.51 -9.04
N ILE A 21 1.78 -5.23 -8.82
CA ILE A 21 0.75 -4.17 -8.85
C ILE A 21 0.38 -3.79 -10.29
N SER A 22 1.23 -4.12 -11.27
CA SER A 22 1.06 -3.70 -12.67
C SER A 22 0.50 -4.76 -13.62
N THR A 23 0.30 -6.01 -13.18
CA THR A 23 -0.22 -7.08 -14.04
C THR A 23 -1.60 -7.53 -13.56
N GLU A 24 -2.65 -6.98 -14.19
CA GLU A 24 -4.02 -7.48 -14.06
C GLU A 24 -4.13 -8.92 -14.55
N PRO A 25 -4.78 -9.81 -13.79
CA PRO A 25 -5.38 -10.98 -14.39
C PRO A 25 -6.66 -10.54 -15.12
N LYS A 26 -6.69 -10.66 -16.45
CA LYS A 26 -7.93 -10.57 -17.23
C LYS A 26 -8.88 -11.67 -16.75
N ARG A 27 -9.70 -11.40 -15.76
CA ARG A 27 -10.81 -12.25 -15.39
C ARG A 27 -11.89 -12.14 -16.47
N LYS A 28 -12.13 -13.25 -17.18
CA LYS A 28 -13.37 -13.44 -17.92
C LYS A 28 -14.50 -13.44 -16.89
N SER A 29 -15.49 -12.57 -17.10
CA SER A 29 -16.71 -12.54 -16.31
C SER A 29 -17.37 -13.92 -16.30
N PRO A 30 -17.79 -14.45 -15.13
CA PRO A 30 -18.63 -15.64 -15.12
C PRO A 30 -20.00 -15.33 -15.71
N PRO A 31 -20.68 -16.30 -16.32
CA PRO A 31 -22.03 -16.10 -16.86
C PRO A 31 -23.03 -15.83 -15.73
N ASP A 32 -23.96 -14.92 -16.00
CA ASP A 32 -25.07 -14.55 -15.12
C ASP A 32 -25.90 -15.79 -14.71
N THR A 33 -25.78 -16.17 -13.45
CA THR A 33 -26.74 -17.08 -12.80
C THR A 33 -27.56 -16.29 -11.79
N PRO A 34 -28.90 -16.33 -11.83
CA PRO A 34 -29.73 -15.59 -10.87
C PRO A 34 -29.61 -16.20 -9.47
N LEU A 35 -29.30 -15.35 -8.49
CA LEU A 35 -29.33 -15.72 -7.09
C LEU A 35 -30.77 -15.82 -6.56
N PRO A 36 -31.09 -16.77 -5.67
CA PRO A 36 -32.42 -16.89 -5.11
C PRO A 36 -32.73 -15.75 -4.13
N ASN A 37 -33.92 -15.19 -4.26
CA ASN A 37 -34.54 -14.20 -3.40
C ASN A 37 -34.61 -14.69 -1.95
N ASN A 38 -33.77 -14.13 -1.05
CA ASN A 38 -34.04 -14.17 0.38
C ASN A 38 -34.27 -12.73 0.85
N GLN A 39 -35.52 -12.39 1.01
CA GLN A 39 -35.96 -11.14 1.64
C GLN A 39 -35.72 -11.28 3.17
N SER A 40 -34.63 -10.72 3.65
CA SER A 40 -34.55 -10.22 5.02
C SER A 40 -34.43 -8.70 4.92
N THR A 41 -35.47 -7.99 5.28
CA THR A 41 -35.51 -6.53 5.38
C THR A 41 -34.45 -6.06 6.35
N PRO A 42 -33.47 -5.24 5.94
CA PRO A 42 -32.60 -4.58 6.89
C PRO A 42 -33.44 -3.57 7.70
N ILE A 43 -33.24 -3.52 9.01
CA ILE A 43 -33.72 -2.43 9.86
C ILE A 43 -32.96 -1.19 9.39
N ILE A 44 -33.59 -0.39 8.55
CA ILE A 44 -33.09 0.92 8.13
C ILE A 44 -33.36 1.85 9.31
N ASP A 45 -32.33 2.19 10.07
CA ASP A 45 -32.40 3.32 10.99
C ASP A 45 -32.81 4.56 10.18
N THR A 46 -33.93 5.13 10.56
CA THR A 46 -34.47 6.31 9.89
C THR A 46 -33.48 7.47 10.08
N PRO A 47 -33.00 8.09 9.00
CA PRO A 47 -32.05 9.21 9.09
C PRO A 47 -32.59 10.32 9.99
N THR A 48 -31.75 10.89 10.83
CA THR A 48 -32.12 12.05 11.65
C THR A 48 -32.59 13.20 10.76
N ALA A 49 -33.39 14.12 11.31
CA ALA A 49 -33.90 15.27 10.55
C ALA A 49 -32.77 16.07 9.85
N LYS A 50 -31.58 16.17 10.49
CA LYS A 50 -30.37 16.78 9.88
C LYS A 50 -29.83 15.99 8.69
N GLN A 51 -29.80 14.66 8.77
CA GLN A 51 -29.35 13.79 7.68
C GLN A 51 -30.30 13.83 6.48
N LYS A 52 -31.61 13.99 6.75
CA LYS A 52 -32.62 14.13 5.69
C LYS A 52 -32.51 15.49 5.00
N GLN A 53 -32.34 16.56 5.79
CA GLN A 53 -32.11 17.91 5.27
C GLN A 53 -30.82 18.02 4.45
N PHE A 54 -29.79 17.29 4.83
CA PHE A 54 -28.52 17.20 4.13
C PHE A 54 -28.64 16.42 2.80
N ARG A 55 -29.40 15.31 2.76
CA ARG A 55 -29.68 14.57 1.51
C ARG A 55 -30.50 15.38 0.50
N ASP A 56 -31.43 16.18 0.98
CA ASP A 56 -32.29 17.01 0.13
C ASP A 56 -31.53 18.22 -0.47
N LEU A 57 -30.45 18.65 0.18
CA LEU A 57 -29.56 19.73 -0.28
C LEU A 57 -28.49 19.28 -1.28
N VAL A 58 -28.19 17.98 -1.36
CA VAL A 58 -27.13 17.40 -2.22
C VAL A 58 -27.43 17.56 -3.73
N GLY A 59 -28.63 17.98 -4.12
CA GLY A 59 -28.99 18.23 -5.52
C GLY A 59 -28.48 19.53 -6.15
N THR A 60 -28.01 20.51 -5.34
CA THR A 60 -27.60 21.84 -5.85
C THR A 60 -26.55 22.48 -4.95
N ASN A 61 -25.28 22.43 -5.28
CA ASN A 61 -24.16 23.14 -4.65
C ASN A 61 -23.66 22.55 -3.32
N TYR A 62 -23.46 21.25 -3.27
CA TYR A 62 -22.89 20.52 -2.13
C TYR A 62 -21.57 21.13 -1.60
N HIS A 63 -20.67 21.54 -2.49
CA HIS A 63 -19.38 22.13 -2.14
C HIS A 63 -19.50 23.50 -1.44
N GLU A 64 -20.34 24.39 -1.91
CA GLU A 64 -20.55 25.70 -1.32
C GLU A 64 -21.17 25.65 0.09
N ILE A 65 -22.07 24.70 0.33
CA ILE A 65 -22.77 24.57 1.61
C ILE A 65 -21.86 24.07 2.71
N ILE A 66 -20.96 23.15 2.41
CA ILE A 66 -20.01 22.61 3.40
C ILE A 66 -18.98 23.68 3.79
N ASP A 67 -18.40 24.39 2.84
CA ASP A 67 -17.42 25.45 3.11
C ASP A 67 -17.99 26.59 3.98
N GLN A 68 -19.24 26.94 3.81
CA GLN A 68 -19.88 28.03 4.59
C GLN A 68 -20.30 27.64 6.00
N SER A 69 -20.50 26.35 6.29
CA SER A 69 -21.02 25.86 7.58
C SER A 69 -19.94 25.49 8.60
N ARG A 70 -18.70 25.27 8.18
CA ARG A 70 -17.61 24.78 9.03
C ARG A 70 -16.65 25.91 9.41
N LYS A 71 -16.33 26.02 10.71
CA LYS A 71 -15.45 27.04 11.28
C LYS A 71 -14.00 26.55 11.34
N GLY A 72 -13.43 26.12 10.24
CA GLY A 72 -12.03 25.75 10.13
C GLY A 72 -11.26 26.75 9.25
N ASN A 73 -9.94 26.61 9.18
CA ASN A 73 -9.14 27.42 8.27
C ASN A 73 -9.11 26.87 6.85
N GLN A 74 -9.74 25.71 6.62
CA GLN A 74 -9.88 25.02 5.33
C GLN A 74 -8.56 24.70 4.59
N LYS A 75 -7.42 24.99 5.22
CA LYS A 75 -6.11 24.78 4.63
C LYS A 75 -5.73 23.32 4.61
N ILE A 76 -5.05 22.91 3.54
CA ILE A 76 -4.52 21.56 3.36
C ILE A 76 -2.99 21.63 3.31
N PHE A 77 -2.32 20.95 4.23
CA PHE A 77 -0.88 20.73 4.18
C PHE A 77 -0.57 19.51 3.33
N ILE A 78 0.00 19.72 2.15
CA ILE A 78 0.32 18.68 1.18
C ILE A 78 1.76 18.23 1.39
N GLN A 79 1.95 16.96 1.72
CA GLN A 79 3.25 16.35 2.01
C GLN A 79 3.72 15.54 0.81
N ILE A 80 4.89 15.87 0.23
CA ILE A 80 5.47 15.17 -0.91
C ILE A 80 6.92 14.79 -0.62
N ALA A 81 7.20 13.50 -0.48
CA ALA A 81 8.55 12.97 -0.43
C ALA A 81 8.99 12.63 -1.87
N ALA A 82 9.84 13.44 -2.46
CA ALA A 82 10.31 13.26 -3.83
C ALA A 82 11.77 12.82 -3.85
N TYR A 83 12.08 11.75 -4.59
CA TYR A 83 13.44 11.28 -4.79
C TYR A 83 13.73 11.14 -6.29
N ARG A 84 14.48 12.11 -6.85
CA ARG A 84 14.92 12.13 -8.24
C ARG A 84 13.78 11.78 -9.21
N ASP A 85 12.63 12.45 -9.06
CA ASP A 85 11.38 12.05 -9.73
C ASP A 85 10.96 13.08 -10.79
N PRO A 86 10.94 12.70 -12.09
CA PRO A 86 10.53 13.59 -13.19
C PRO A 86 9.03 13.94 -13.17
N GLU A 87 8.23 13.27 -12.32
CA GLU A 87 6.81 13.54 -12.21
C GLU A 87 6.46 14.58 -11.12
N LEU A 88 7.43 15.00 -10.27
CA LEU A 88 7.19 15.91 -9.15
C LEU A 88 6.50 17.22 -9.58
N VAL A 89 7.07 17.93 -10.54
CA VAL A 89 6.54 19.23 -11.01
C VAL A 89 5.16 19.05 -11.64
N LYS A 90 4.96 18.00 -12.41
CA LYS A 90 3.66 17.68 -13.02
C LYS A 90 2.60 17.33 -11.97
N THR A 91 3.00 16.65 -10.91
CA THR A 91 2.12 16.35 -9.76
C THR A 91 1.69 17.63 -9.07
N ILE A 92 2.63 18.55 -8.78
CA ILE A 92 2.33 19.86 -8.18
C ILE A 92 1.36 20.66 -9.06
N LYS A 93 1.64 20.75 -10.36
CA LYS A 93 0.74 21.43 -11.32
C LYS A 93 -0.65 20.81 -11.33
N SER A 94 -0.72 19.46 -11.40
CA SER A 94 -2.01 18.74 -11.38
C SER A 94 -2.82 19.00 -10.10
N ILE A 95 -2.18 19.10 -8.95
CA ILE A 95 -2.82 19.45 -7.67
C ILE A 95 -3.43 20.84 -7.75
N ILE A 96 -2.65 21.83 -8.16
CA ILE A 96 -3.07 23.25 -8.19
C ILE A 96 -4.17 23.48 -9.24
N ASP A 97 -3.98 22.98 -10.46
CA ASP A 97 -4.87 23.22 -11.60
C ASP A 97 -6.25 22.56 -11.46
N ASN A 98 -6.36 21.54 -10.59
CA ASN A 98 -7.60 20.79 -10.38
C ASN A 98 -8.25 21.02 -9.02
N ALA A 99 -7.68 21.85 -8.16
CA ALA A 99 -8.29 22.26 -6.90
C ALA A 99 -9.35 23.35 -7.12
N ASP A 100 -10.40 23.33 -6.29
CA ASP A 100 -11.38 24.42 -6.23
C ASP A 100 -10.83 25.65 -5.50
N ASN A 101 -9.97 25.39 -4.48
CA ASN A 101 -9.45 26.45 -3.61
C ASN A 101 -7.91 26.35 -3.52
N PRO A 102 -7.17 26.63 -4.62
CA PRO A 102 -5.73 26.50 -4.64
C PRO A 102 -5.02 27.42 -3.63
N GLU A 103 -5.62 28.53 -3.22
CA GLU A 103 -5.11 29.44 -2.19
C GLU A 103 -5.10 28.83 -0.78
N ASN A 104 -5.83 27.75 -0.56
CA ASN A 104 -5.83 27.00 0.70
C ASN A 104 -4.78 25.89 0.75
N LEU A 105 -3.98 25.72 -0.29
CA LEU A 105 -2.96 24.69 -0.35
C LEU A 105 -1.63 25.19 0.19
N THR A 106 -0.98 24.38 1.02
CA THR A 106 0.39 24.61 1.49
C THR A 106 1.19 23.35 1.25
N PHE A 107 2.33 23.46 0.59
CA PHE A 107 3.17 22.33 0.21
C PHE A 107 4.35 22.18 1.17
N GLY A 108 4.51 20.99 1.75
CA GLY A 108 5.72 20.53 2.43
C GLY A 108 6.42 19.50 1.54
N ILE A 109 7.59 19.82 1.04
CA ILE A 109 8.29 18.98 0.07
C ILE A 109 9.69 18.65 0.59
N CYS A 110 10.04 17.37 0.66
CA CYS A 110 11.42 16.93 0.77
C CYS A 110 11.90 16.58 -0.64
N TRP A 111 12.60 17.53 -1.25
CA TRP A 111 13.10 17.44 -2.62
C TRP A 111 14.52 16.87 -2.59
N GLN A 112 14.62 15.57 -2.80
CA GLN A 112 15.87 14.81 -2.80
C GLN A 112 16.32 14.63 -4.25
N HIS A 113 17.26 15.44 -4.68
CA HIS A 113 17.61 15.54 -6.10
C HIS A 113 19.12 15.43 -6.34
N ASN A 114 19.51 15.21 -7.59
CA ASN A 114 20.87 15.32 -8.07
C ASN A 114 20.96 16.57 -8.98
N GLN A 115 22.02 17.37 -8.83
CA GLN A 115 22.21 18.57 -9.63
C GLN A 115 22.31 18.30 -11.14
N ASP A 116 22.66 17.08 -11.51
CA ASP A 116 22.73 16.64 -12.91
C ASP A 116 21.37 16.25 -13.49
N ASP A 117 20.32 16.13 -12.65
CA ASP A 117 18.97 15.83 -13.12
C ASP A 117 18.32 17.11 -13.68
N ASP A 118 18.01 17.12 -14.99
CA ASP A 118 17.45 18.30 -15.68
C ASP A 118 15.93 18.44 -15.52
N PHE A 119 15.24 17.32 -15.22
CA PHE A 119 13.79 17.24 -15.30
C PHE A 119 13.05 17.99 -14.19
N ASP A 120 13.69 18.30 -13.08
CA ASP A 120 13.06 18.97 -11.93
C ASP A 120 13.58 20.37 -11.64
N LYS A 121 14.33 20.97 -12.58
CA LYS A 121 14.85 22.35 -12.46
C LYS A 121 13.78 23.39 -12.21
N GLU A 122 12.54 23.15 -12.66
CA GLU A 122 11.41 24.03 -12.39
C GLU A 122 11.11 24.15 -10.88
N MET A 123 11.56 23.22 -10.03
CA MET A 123 11.40 23.29 -8.59
C MET A 123 12.02 24.54 -7.97
N TYR A 124 13.08 25.10 -8.56
CA TYR A 124 13.68 26.36 -8.10
C TYR A 124 12.69 27.53 -8.15
N ASN A 125 11.69 27.52 -9.04
CA ASN A 125 10.68 28.55 -9.13
C ASN A 125 9.75 28.57 -7.92
N TYR A 126 9.56 27.43 -7.24
CA TYR A 126 8.70 27.32 -6.05
C TYR A 126 9.41 27.69 -4.75
N GLN A 127 10.73 27.79 -4.71
CA GLN A 127 11.49 28.12 -3.49
C GLN A 127 11.19 29.50 -2.91
N THR A 128 10.70 30.44 -3.74
CA THR A 128 10.34 31.80 -3.31
C THR A 128 8.84 31.98 -3.05
N ASP A 129 8.03 30.99 -3.33
CA ASP A 129 6.59 31.03 -3.11
C ASP A 129 6.27 30.66 -1.65
N PRO A 130 5.58 31.53 -0.88
CA PRO A 130 5.27 31.27 0.53
C PRO A 130 4.32 30.09 0.76
N ALA A 131 3.62 29.60 -0.27
CA ALA A 131 2.82 28.39 -0.19
C ALA A 131 3.68 27.11 -0.15
N PHE A 132 4.99 27.21 -0.45
CA PHE A 132 5.90 26.09 -0.52
C PHE A 132 6.95 26.14 0.59
N ARG A 133 7.03 25.06 1.35
CA ARG A 133 8.07 24.82 2.37
C ARG A 133 8.91 23.65 1.88
N ILE A 134 10.04 23.96 1.24
CA ILE A 134 10.89 22.99 0.55
C ILE A 134 12.14 22.70 1.39
N ILE A 135 12.38 21.43 1.65
CA ILE A 135 13.65 20.92 2.17
C ILE A 135 14.42 20.39 0.99
N ASP A 136 15.45 21.16 0.58
CA ASP A 136 16.33 20.87 -0.54
C ASP A 136 17.46 19.95 -0.07
N VAL A 137 17.51 18.74 -0.61
CA VAL A 137 18.41 17.68 -0.14
C VAL A 137 19.13 17.03 -1.31
N PRO A 138 20.48 17.02 -1.33
CA PRO A 138 21.21 16.18 -2.27
C PRO A 138 20.85 14.70 -2.08
N ASN A 139 20.64 13.96 -3.16
CA ASN A 139 20.22 12.56 -3.11
C ASN A 139 21.14 11.67 -2.28
N ASN A 140 22.45 11.98 -2.26
CA ASN A 140 23.46 11.20 -1.55
C ASN A 140 23.39 11.32 -0.02
N ILE A 141 22.61 12.25 0.55
CA ILE A 141 22.39 12.34 2.01
C ILE A 141 20.98 11.89 2.43
N SER A 142 20.16 11.42 1.51
CA SER A 142 18.84 10.86 1.79
C SER A 142 18.93 9.60 2.67
N HIS A 143 17.99 9.43 3.60
CA HIS A 143 17.87 8.24 4.45
C HIS A 143 16.62 7.39 4.11
N GLY A 144 15.99 7.64 2.98
CA GLY A 144 14.82 6.89 2.52
C GLY A 144 13.50 7.63 2.72
N THR A 145 12.42 6.97 2.30
CA THR A 145 11.11 7.63 2.18
C THR A 145 10.50 8.00 3.54
N CYS A 146 10.64 7.14 4.56
CA CYS A 146 10.07 7.40 5.89
C CYS A 146 10.76 8.56 6.60
N TRP A 147 12.10 8.66 6.45
CA TRP A 147 12.85 9.80 6.92
C TRP A 147 12.41 11.10 6.22
N ALA A 148 12.22 11.07 4.91
CA ALA A 148 11.77 12.23 4.15
C ALA A 148 10.37 12.68 4.60
N ARG A 149 9.43 11.74 4.77
CA ARG A 149 8.07 12.03 5.28
C ARG A 149 8.08 12.58 6.70
N HIS A 150 8.89 11.98 7.59
CA HIS A 150 9.10 12.50 8.95
C HIS A 150 9.60 13.95 8.92
N THR A 151 10.60 14.24 8.09
CA THR A 151 11.20 15.58 7.96
C THR A 151 10.18 16.59 7.45
N ILE A 152 9.33 16.21 6.48
CA ILE A 152 8.23 17.06 5.97
C ILE A 152 7.23 17.38 7.08
N GLN A 153 6.88 16.43 7.94
CA GLN A 153 5.88 16.65 8.98
C GLN A 153 6.26 17.74 9.98
N HIS A 154 7.55 18.05 10.15
CA HIS A 154 8.01 19.19 10.94
C HIS A 154 7.70 20.56 10.29
N LEU A 155 7.34 20.58 9.01
CA LEU A 155 6.93 21.79 8.31
C LEU A 155 5.44 22.14 8.51
N TYR A 156 4.66 21.26 9.15
CA TYR A 156 3.26 21.48 9.43
C TYR A 156 3.04 22.67 10.37
N CYS A 157 2.12 23.58 10.02
CA CYS A 157 1.83 24.83 10.74
C CYS A 157 0.33 25.02 10.96
N GLU A 158 -0.32 24.06 11.62
CA GLU A 158 -1.74 24.15 12.04
C GLU A 158 -2.74 24.27 10.86
N GLU A 159 -2.42 23.76 9.68
CA GLU A 159 -3.41 23.55 8.62
C GLU A 159 -4.48 22.57 9.13
N GLU A 160 -5.75 22.81 8.76
CA GLU A 160 -6.87 21.99 9.23
C GLU A 160 -6.76 20.54 8.76
N PHE A 161 -6.32 20.36 7.52
CA PHE A 161 -6.16 19.07 6.90
C PHE A 161 -4.70 18.81 6.50
N THR A 162 -4.40 17.54 6.28
CA THR A 162 -3.18 17.13 5.60
C THR A 162 -3.48 16.11 4.51
N LEU A 163 -2.72 16.18 3.43
CA LEU A 163 -2.70 15.21 2.34
C LEU A 163 -1.26 14.73 2.13
N ALA A 164 -0.97 13.49 2.48
CA ALA A 164 0.34 12.87 2.21
C ALA A 164 0.24 12.04 0.92
N ILE A 165 1.18 12.27 -0.01
CA ILE A 165 1.24 11.61 -1.32
C ILE A 165 2.68 11.35 -1.76
N ASP A 166 2.84 10.48 -2.75
CA ASP A 166 4.08 10.35 -3.50
C ASP A 166 4.19 11.44 -4.59
N SER A 167 5.35 11.55 -5.22
CA SER A 167 5.67 12.61 -6.19
C SER A 167 5.13 12.37 -7.61
N HIS A 168 4.33 11.33 -7.85
CA HIS A 168 3.90 10.90 -9.19
C HIS A 168 2.41 10.58 -9.24
N HIS A 169 1.60 11.63 -9.01
CA HIS A 169 0.13 11.59 -9.03
C HIS A 169 -0.47 12.49 -10.12
N ARG A 170 -1.74 12.21 -10.46
CA ARG A 170 -2.62 13.12 -11.21
C ARG A 170 -3.93 13.26 -10.47
N PHE A 171 -4.37 14.50 -10.27
CA PHE A 171 -5.58 14.81 -9.51
C PHE A 171 -6.75 15.09 -10.44
N VAL A 172 -7.93 14.62 -10.06
CA VAL A 172 -9.17 14.97 -10.77
C VAL A 172 -9.64 16.38 -10.35
N LYS A 173 -10.51 16.98 -11.15
CA LYS A 173 -11.11 18.28 -10.78
C LYS A 173 -11.90 18.15 -9.48
N HIS A 174 -11.86 19.23 -8.67
CA HIS A 174 -12.60 19.34 -7.40
C HIS A 174 -12.10 18.37 -6.30
N TRP A 175 -10.91 17.80 -6.43
CA TRP A 175 -10.37 16.79 -5.51
C TRP A 175 -10.33 17.24 -4.05
N ASP A 176 -10.00 18.54 -3.81
CA ASP A 176 -9.91 19.15 -2.47
C ASP A 176 -11.28 19.26 -1.80
N SER A 177 -12.29 19.70 -2.53
CA SER A 177 -13.67 19.76 -2.08
C SER A 177 -14.28 18.37 -1.86
N GLU A 178 -14.00 17.42 -2.76
CA GLU A 178 -14.49 16.04 -2.62
C GLU A 178 -13.89 15.35 -1.38
N LEU A 179 -12.60 15.50 -1.09
CA LEU A 179 -11.97 14.93 0.10
C LEU A 179 -12.52 15.54 1.38
N LYS A 180 -12.66 16.86 1.44
CA LYS A 180 -13.28 17.55 2.58
C LYS A 180 -14.73 17.12 2.77
N SER A 181 -15.49 16.97 1.69
CA SER A 181 -16.87 16.51 1.73
C SER A 181 -16.99 15.10 2.31
N MET A 182 -16.15 14.16 1.89
CA MET A 182 -16.11 12.83 2.46
C MET A 182 -15.70 12.86 3.94
N TYR A 183 -14.73 13.70 4.32
CA TYR A 183 -14.29 13.84 5.70
C TYR A 183 -15.43 14.30 6.61
N TYR A 184 -16.13 15.37 6.24
CA TYR A 184 -17.26 15.88 7.02
C TYR A 184 -18.45 14.93 7.03
N TYR A 185 -18.71 14.23 5.92
CA TYR A 185 -19.72 13.19 5.85
C TYR A 185 -19.48 12.08 6.89
N MET A 186 -18.24 11.65 7.05
CA MET A 186 -17.89 10.65 8.06
C MET A 186 -17.96 11.21 9.49
N GLN A 187 -17.62 12.50 9.69
CA GLN A 187 -17.82 13.16 10.99
C GLN A 187 -19.31 13.24 11.36
N ASP A 188 -20.18 13.53 10.40
CA ASP A 188 -21.64 13.56 10.64
C ASP A 188 -22.22 12.18 10.95
N LYS A 189 -21.53 11.11 10.52
CA LYS A 189 -21.81 9.71 10.93
C LYS A 189 -21.26 9.34 12.31
N GLY A 190 -20.54 10.24 12.98
CA GLY A 190 -20.03 10.06 14.34
C GLY A 190 -18.56 9.65 14.43
N PHE A 191 -17.82 9.58 13.32
CA PHE A 191 -16.38 9.35 13.33
C PHE A 191 -15.63 10.66 13.60
N GLU A 192 -14.95 10.75 14.73
CA GLU A 192 -14.30 12.01 15.15
C GLU A 192 -13.10 12.37 14.28
N LYS A 193 -12.28 11.37 13.95
CA LYS A 193 -11.03 11.52 13.18
C LYS A 193 -11.03 10.61 11.94
N PRO A 194 -11.85 10.88 10.91
CA PRO A 194 -11.80 10.10 9.67
C PRO A 194 -10.44 10.24 8.99
N LEU A 195 -9.88 9.12 8.53
CA LEU A 195 -8.62 9.06 7.79
C LEU A 195 -8.85 8.33 6.47
N PHE A 196 -8.77 9.05 5.36
CA PHE A 196 -8.89 8.48 4.03
C PHE A 196 -7.55 8.00 3.53
N THR A 197 -7.47 6.74 3.15
CA THR A 197 -6.24 6.11 2.66
C THR A 197 -6.58 4.96 1.72
N GLY A 198 -5.65 4.60 0.85
CA GLY A 198 -5.84 3.49 -0.05
C GLY A 198 -4.79 3.45 -1.16
N TYR A 199 -4.68 2.31 -1.83
CA TYR A 199 -4.02 2.26 -3.11
C TYR A 199 -4.94 2.93 -4.13
N VAL A 200 -4.56 4.17 -4.52
CA VAL A 200 -5.35 4.93 -5.49
C VAL A 200 -5.16 4.35 -6.89
N THR A 201 -6.16 4.54 -7.72
CA THR A 201 -6.26 3.99 -9.06
C THR A 201 -5.07 4.35 -9.94
N SER A 202 -4.61 3.45 -10.80
CA SER A 202 -3.41 3.62 -11.61
C SER A 202 -3.60 4.49 -12.85
N TYR A 203 -2.51 5.10 -13.32
CA TYR A 203 -2.39 5.69 -14.64
C TYR A 203 -0.99 5.38 -15.24
N LYS A 204 -0.84 5.66 -16.54
CA LYS A 204 0.40 5.40 -17.29
C LYS A 204 0.90 6.69 -17.92
N PRO A 205 1.89 7.37 -17.34
CA PRO A 205 2.33 8.71 -17.76
C PRO A 205 2.95 8.77 -19.15
N TRP A 206 3.35 7.62 -19.72
CA TRP A 206 3.92 7.53 -21.07
C TRP A 206 2.88 7.36 -22.18
N LEU A 207 1.59 7.25 -21.84
CA LEU A 207 0.53 7.24 -22.84
C LEU A 207 0.11 8.66 -23.16
N GLU A 208 -0.27 8.88 -24.42
CA GLU A 208 -0.77 10.17 -24.88
C GLU A 208 -2.00 10.59 -24.08
N GLY A 209 -2.05 11.84 -23.64
CA GLY A 209 -3.16 12.39 -22.87
C GLY A 209 -3.03 12.27 -21.34
N THR A 210 -1.92 11.69 -20.82
CA THR A 210 -1.64 11.61 -19.38
C THR A 210 -0.69 12.70 -18.86
N ASP A 211 -0.29 13.65 -19.72
CA ASP A 211 0.69 14.71 -19.48
C ASP A 211 0.16 15.89 -18.63
N GLY A 212 -1.04 15.76 -18.09
CA GLY A 212 -1.70 16.80 -17.31
C GLY A 212 -3.03 17.26 -17.90
N THR A 213 -3.48 16.62 -18.99
CA THR A 213 -4.82 16.86 -19.52
C THR A 213 -5.88 16.30 -18.56
N THR A 214 -7.09 16.84 -18.63
CA THR A 214 -8.21 16.42 -17.78
C THR A 214 -9.01 15.26 -18.38
N ASN A 215 -8.47 14.55 -19.37
CA ASN A 215 -9.15 13.46 -20.05
C ASN A 215 -8.79 12.12 -19.40
N TYR A 216 -9.41 11.83 -18.26
CA TYR A 216 -9.17 10.63 -17.45
C TYR A 216 -10.03 9.47 -17.96
N THR A 217 -9.66 8.90 -19.11
CA THR A 217 -10.33 7.73 -19.68
C THR A 217 -9.38 6.53 -19.76
N TYR A 218 -9.95 5.34 -19.84
CA TYR A 218 -9.16 4.10 -19.96
C TYR A 218 -8.27 4.12 -21.22
N GLU A 219 -8.79 4.62 -22.33
CA GLU A 219 -8.05 4.75 -23.60
C GLU A 219 -6.83 5.63 -23.47
N ASN A 220 -6.88 6.63 -22.55
CA ASN A 220 -5.76 7.51 -22.22
C ASN A 220 -4.87 6.96 -21.09
N GLY A 221 -5.03 5.71 -20.70
CA GLY A 221 -4.18 5.04 -19.70
C GLY A 221 -4.57 5.24 -18.24
N PHE A 222 -5.80 5.72 -17.99
CA PHE A 222 -6.38 5.82 -16.65
C PHE A 222 -7.37 4.69 -16.40
N GLU A 223 -7.29 4.07 -15.23
CA GLU A 223 -8.33 3.15 -14.77
C GLU A 223 -9.59 3.94 -14.36
N VAL A 224 -10.75 3.26 -14.38
CA VAL A 224 -12.06 3.95 -14.24
C VAL A 224 -12.79 3.67 -12.93
N ASP A 225 -12.35 2.68 -12.17
CA ASP A 225 -12.97 2.32 -10.89
C ASP A 225 -12.03 2.64 -9.71
N PRO A 226 -12.55 3.16 -8.59
CA PRO A 226 -11.75 3.32 -7.37
C PRO A 226 -11.33 1.96 -6.82
N TRP A 227 -10.18 1.94 -6.14
CA TRP A 227 -9.61 0.73 -5.56
C TRP A 227 -9.72 0.72 -4.04
N LYS A 228 -9.77 -0.47 -3.45
CA LYS A 228 -9.59 -0.73 -2.03
C LYS A 228 -8.37 -1.62 -1.81
N MET A 229 -7.74 -1.50 -0.65
CA MET A 229 -6.66 -2.40 -0.23
C MET A 229 -7.22 -3.65 0.42
N VAL A 230 -6.68 -4.79 0.05
CA VAL A 230 -6.99 -6.08 0.65
C VAL A 230 -5.71 -6.76 1.15
N PHE A 231 -5.86 -7.66 2.12
CA PHE A 231 -4.76 -8.45 2.62
C PHE A 231 -4.22 -9.38 1.51
N ASP A 232 -2.90 -9.43 1.36
CA ASP A 232 -2.23 -10.42 0.52
C ASP A 232 -1.56 -11.49 1.39
N ARG A 233 -0.58 -11.09 2.21
CA ARG A 233 0.16 -12.03 3.06
C ARG A 233 0.97 -11.33 4.14
N PHE A 234 1.32 -12.10 5.17
CA PHE A 234 2.52 -11.82 5.96
C PHE A 234 3.76 -12.20 5.15
N ILE A 235 4.75 -11.36 5.15
CA ILE A 235 6.07 -11.71 4.60
C ILE A 235 6.96 -12.27 5.73
N PRO A 236 7.91 -13.18 5.40
CA PRO A 236 8.79 -13.78 6.39
C PRO A 236 9.49 -12.75 7.27
N GLU A 237 9.91 -11.65 6.71
CA GLU A 237 10.68 -10.59 7.35
C GLU A 237 9.88 -9.80 8.41
N GLY A 238 8.55 -9.88 8.42
CA GLY A 238 7.71 -9.32 9.49
C GLY A 238 6.88 -8.10 9.11
N ALA A 239 6.60 -7.91 7.82
CA ALA A 239 5.60 -6.93 7.37
C ALA A 239 4.37 -7.64 6.77
N ILE A 240 3.37 -6.86 6.40
CA ILE A 240 2.18 -7.31 5.68
C ILE A 240 2.16 -6.65 4.33
N PHE A 241 1.86 -7.41 3.29
CA PHE A 241 1.61 -6.90 1.96
C PHE A 241 0.13 -6.83 1.66
N PHE A 242 -0.22 -5.83 0.90
CA PHE A 242 -1.57 -5.51 0.46
C PHE A 242 -1.65 -5.57 -1.06
N LEU A 243 -2.84 -5.84 -1.58
CA LEU A 243 -3.13 -5.75 -3.00
C LEU A 243 -4.26 -4.76 -3.24
N PRO A 244 -4.24 -4.03 -4.37
CA PRO A 244 -5.39 -3.29 -4.81
C PRO A 244 -6.43 -4.24 -5.39
N THR A 245 -7.70 -3.92 -5.18
CA THR A 245 -8.81 -4.53 -5.90
C THR A 245 -9.87 -3.47 -6.20
N SER A 246 -10.49 -3.55 -7.37
CA SER A 246 -11.55 -2.60 -7.76
C SER A 246 -12.75 -2.71 -6.82
N MET A 247 -13.30 -1.58 -6.45
CA MET A 247 -14.53 -1.51 -5.67
C MET A 247 -15.72 -1.93 -6.52
N SER A 248 -16.61 -2.73 -5.95
CA SER A 248 -17.92 -3.01 -6.54
C SER A 248 -18.78 -1.73 -6.62
N LYS A 249 -19.78 -1.70 -7.49
CA LYS A 249 -20.69 -0.55 -7.58
C LYS A 249 -21.45 -0.23 -6.29
N GLN A 250 -21.64 -1.23 -5.43
CA GLN A 250 -22.20 -1.06 -4.08
C GLN A 250 -21.22 -0.29 -3.17
N GLU A 251 -19.94 -0.64 -3.21
CA GLU A 251 -18.88 -0.01 -2.40
C GLU A 251 -18.54 1.41 -2.87
N GLN A 252 -18.94 1.77 -4.08
CA GLN A 252 -18.78 3.13 -4.63
C GLN A 252 -19.87 4.12 -4.19
N GLN A 253 -20.80 3.75 -3.31
CA GLN A 253 -21.89 4.64 -2.89
C GLN A 253 -21.48 5.58 -1.75
N GLU A 254 -20.58 5.16 -0.88
CA GLU A 254 -20.07 5.93 0.25
C GLU A 254 -18.69 5.41 0.67
N PRO A 255 -17.90 6.19 1.44
CA PRO A 255 -16.61 5.71 1.96
C PRO A 255 -16.76 4.40 2.74
N ILE A 256 -15.90 3.45 2.46
CA ILE A 256 -15.88 2.15 3.12
C ILE A 256 -14.70 2.02 4.08
N ALA A 257 -14.87 1.26 5.16
CA ALA A 257 -13.83 1.06 6.15
C ALA A 257 -12.58 0.38 5.55
N SER A 258 -11.40 0.86 5.94
CA SER A 258 -10.10 0.29 5.56
C SER A 258 -9.42 -0.36 6.75
N ARG A 259 -8.89 -1.58 6.56
CA ARG A 259 -8.01 -2.23 7.54
C ARG A 259 -6.62 -1.62 7.59
N PHE A 260 -6.17 -1.07 6.45
CA PHE A 260 -4.77 -0.76 6.20
C PHE A 260 -4.59 0.72 5.87
N TYR A 261 -3.36 1.16 5.95
CA TYR A 261 -2.91 2.49 5.56
C TYR A 261 -1.99 2.36 4.35
N SER A 262 -2.12 3.29 3.42
CA SER A 262 -1.18 3.46 2.32
C SER A 262 -0.42 4.76 2.47
N ALA A 263 0.89 4.66 2.36
CA ALA A 263 1.77 5.81 2.52
C ALA A 263 1.80 6.74 1.30
N HIS A 264 1.35 6.27 0.13
CA HIS A 264 1.27 7.12 -1.06
C HIS A 264 -0.04 7.91 -1.19
N PHE A 265 -1.02 7.66 -0.30
CA PHE A 265 -2.24 8.46 -0.24
C PHE A 265 -2.84 8.43 1.16
N CYS A 266 -2.85 9.57 1.81
CA CYS A 266 -3.53 9.75 3.10
C CYS A 266 -4.08 11.17 3.22
N PHE A 267 -5.39 11.30 3.46
CA PHE A 267 -6.05 12.58 3.76
C PHE A 267 -6.78 12.51 5.09
N THR A 268 -6.51 13.45 5.99
CA THR A 268 -7.15 13.54 7.31
C THR A 268 -6.92 14.93 7.92
N THR A 269 -7.23 15.09 9.22
CA THR A 269 -6.87 16.30 9.98
C THR A 269 -5.35 16.51 10.02
N GLY A 270 -4.91 17.77 9.89
CA GLY A 270 -3.49 18.13 9.94
C GLY A 270 -2.78 17.73 11.23
N LYS A 271 -3.52 17.58 12.34
CA LYS A 271 -2.99 17.11 13.62
C LYS A 271 -2.27 15.77 13.53
N MET A 272 -2.61 14.93 12.54
CA MET A 272 -1.95 13.66 12.33
C MET A 272 -0.42 13.80 12.17
N CYS A 273 0.05 14.91 11.59
CA CYS A 273 1.49 15.19 11.47
C CYS A 273 2.23 15.18 12.83
N LYS A 274 1.53 15.53 13.92
CA LYS A 274 2.08 15.54 15.28
C LYS A 274 1.69 14.31 16.09
N GLU A 275 0.48 13.78 15.89
CA GLU A 275 -0.06 12.67 16.69
C GLU A 275 0.46 11.31 16.22
N VAL A 276 0.71 11.16 14.91
CA VAL A 276 1.16 9.91 14.31
C VAL A 276 2.27 10.19 13.28
N PRO A 277 3.40 10.76 13.72
CA PRO A 277 4.50 11.06 12.80
C PRO A 277 5.09 9.78 12.19
N HIS A 278 5.62 9.87 10.97
CA HIS A 278 6.40 8.79 10.39
C HIS A 278 7.64 8.53 11.26
N ASP A 279 7.95 7.27 11.51
CA ASP A 279 9.15 6.88 12.21
C ASP A 279 10.34 6.87 11.23
N PRO A 280 11.35 7.77 11.39
CA PRO A 280 12.44 7.90 10.44
C PRO A 280 13.40 6.69 10.44
N ASN A 281 13.24 5.77 11.41
CA ASN A 281 14.00 4.53 11.47
C ASN A 281 13.41 3.41 10.59
N TYR A 282 12.27 3.64 9.92
CA TYR A 282 11.84 2.78 8.83
C TYR A 282 12.47 3.26 7.52
N TYR A 283 12.86 2.30 6.70
CA TYR A 283 13.38 2.60 5.37
C TYR A 283 12.26 2.63 4.33
N PHE A 284 11.48 1.54 4.27
CA PHE A 284 10.40 1.37 3.31
C PHE A 284 9.28 0.47 3.86
N HIS A 285 9.43 -0.88 3.75
CA HIS A 285 8.39 -1.81 4.16
C HIS A 285 8.19 -1.85 5.69
N GLY A 286 6.96 -2.13 6.11
CA GLY A 286 6.56 -2.18 7.52
C GLY A 286 6.04 -0.84 8.06
N GLU A 287 6.34 0.28 7.39
CA GLU A 287 5.81 1.59 7.80
C GLU A 287 4.29 1.62 7.70
N GLU A 288 3.70 1.18 6.58
CA GLU A 288 2.27 1.27 6.31
C GLU A 288 1.44 0.56 7.37
N ILE A 289 1.80 -0.69 7.73
CA ILE A 289 1.10 -1.40 8.79
C ILE A 289 1.35 -0.77 10.17
N SER A 290 2.55 -0.24 10.43
CA SER A 290 2.83 0.45 11.69
C SER A 290 1.97 1.71 11.84
N ILE A 291 1.83 2.50 10.79
CA ILE A 291 0.99 3.72 10.80
C ILE A 291 -0.49 3.35 10.88
N ALA A 292 -0.96 2.31 10.20
CA ALA A 292 -2.35 1.84 10.33
C ALA A 292 -2.73 1.57 11.79
N VAL A 293 -1.90 0.80 12.50
CA VAL A 293 -2.12 0.46 13.91
C VAL A 293 -1.99 1.69 14.80
N ARG A 294 -0.95 2.50 14.58
CA ARG A 294 -0.72 3.71 15.39
C ARG A 294 -1.84 4.72 15.20
N ALA A 295 -2.29 4.97 13.97
CA ALA A 295 -3.43 5.84 13.71
C ALA A 295 -4.70 5.33 14.40
N TYR A 296 -5.03 4.05 14.23
CA TYR A 296 -6.20 3.46 14.89
C TYR A 296 -6.14 3.58 16.42
N THR A 297 -4.99 3.30 17.02
CA THR A 297 -4.81 3.41 18.48
C THR A 297 -4.83 4.86 18.99
N HIS A 298 -4.57 5.85 18.13
CA HIS A 298 -4.74 7.28 18.41
C HIS A 298 -6.17 7.80 18.12
N GLY A 299 -7.11 6.90 17.78
CA GLY A 299 -8.52 7.24 17.59
C GLY A 299 -8.89 7.65 16.17
N TYR A 300 -8.01 7.44 15.20
CA TYR A 300 -8.36 7.61 13.79
C TYR A 300 -9.14 6.41 13.28
N ASP A 301 -10.13 6.68 12.42
CA ASP A 301 -10.93 5.67 11.75
C ASP A 301 -10.58 5.67 10.27
N LEU A 302 -10.07 4.51 9.77
CA LEU A 302 -9.52 4.40 8.44
C LEU A 302 -10.61 4.07 7.41
N PHE A 303 -10.60 4.79 6.29
CA PHE A 303 -11.56 4.63 5.20
C PHE A 303 -10.88 4.66 3.84
N HIS A 304 -11.44 3.95 2.88
CA HIS A 304 -11.15 4.14 1.46
C HIS A 304 -12.08 5.20 0.88
N PRO A 305 -11.58 6.16 0.08
CA PRO A 305 -12.43 7.02 -0.73
C PRO A 305 -13.27 6.15 -1.69
N HIS A 306 -14.56 6.42 -1.78
CA HIS A 306 -15.46 5.70 -2.69
C HIS A 306 -15.47 6.26 -4.12
N LYS A 307 -14.74 7.35 -4.34
CA LYS A 307 -14.54 8.03 -5.62
C LYS A 307 -13.06 8.14 -5.93
N ILE A 308 -12.75 8.21 -7.21
CA ILE A 308 -11.40 8.56 -7.65
C ILE A 308 -11.18 10.05 -7.41
N VAL A 309 -10.18 10.39 -6.60
CA VAL A 309 -9.75 11.77 -6.32
C VAL A 309 -8.39 12.07 -6.95
N CYS A 310 -7.57 11.04 -7.12
CA CYS A 310 -6.31 11.10 -7.82
C CYS A 310 -5.90 9.74 -8.36
N TYR A 311 -4.88 9.74 -9.20
CA TYR A 311 -4.25 8.56 -9.78
C TYR A 311 -2.78 8.50 -9.37
N HIS A 312 -2.22 7.28 -9.34
CA HIS A 312 -0.83 7.02 -8.97
C HIS A 312 -0.10 6.20 -10.05
N GLU A 313 1.18 6.51 -10.29
CA GLU A 313 2.04 5.75 -11.18
C GLU A 313 2.80 4.68 -10.40
N TYR A 314 2.56 3.39 -10.71
CA TYR A 314 3.14 2.26 -9.98
C TYR A 314 4.35 1.62 -10.64
N THR A 315 4.62 1.89 -11.92
CA THR A 315 5.63 1.14 -12.67
C THR A 315 7.05 1.60 -12.43
N ARG A 316 7.24 2.84 -11.97
CA ARG A 316 8.54 3.48 -11.70
C ARG A 316 9.49 3.51 -12.90
N LYS A 317 8.97 3.42 -14.12
CA LYS A 317 9.76 3.44 -15.34
C LYS A 317 10.45 4.79 -15.53
N GLY A 318 11.73 4.75 -15.89
CA GLY A 318 12.48 5.92 -16.32
C GLY A 318 12.91 6.86 -15.20
N ARG A 319 12.87 6.42 -13.93
CA ARG A 319 13.37 7.20 -12.79
C ARG A 319 14.29 6.37 -11.88
N PRO A 320 15.33 7.00 -11.29
CA PRO A 320 16.17 6.38 -10.28
C PRO A 320 15.38 6.04 -9.02
N HIS A 321 15.77 4.95 -8.36
CA HIS A 321 15.19 4.59 -7.08
C HIS A 321 16.17 4.89 -5.96
N HIS A 322 15.65 5.10 -4.74
CA HIS A 322 16.49 5.37 -3.59
C HIS A 322 17.51 4.25 -3.31
N TRP A 323 17.13 3.00 -3.54
CA TRP A 323 18.03 1.85 -3.35
C TRP A 323 19.13 1.71 -4.41
N ASP A 324 18.99 2.36 -5.58
CA ASP A 324 20.04 2.40 -6.59
C ASP A 324 21.22 3.25 -6.10
N ASP A 325 20.94 4.29 -5.29
CA ASP A 325 21.91 5.24 -4.76
C ASP A 325 22.27 5.00 -3.27
N ASN A 326 21.62 4.04 -2.59
CA ASN A 326 21.78 3.82 -1.16
C ASN A 326 22.52 2.51 -0.86
N ASN A 327 23.82 2.51 -1.16
CA ASN A 327 24.68 1.34 -0.97
C ASN A 327 26.10 1.76 -0.53
N LYS A 328 26.89 0.80 -0.05
CA LYS A 328 28.25 1.00 0.44
C LYS A 328 29.24 1.46 -0.65
N GLU A 329 29.01 1.10 -1.91
CA GLU A 329 29.84 1.52 -3.04
C GLU A 329 29.74 3.03 -3.26
N GLN A 330 28.65 3.64 -2.83
CA GLN A 330 28.39 5.10 -2.87
C GLN A 330 28.67 5.79 -1.53
N GLY A 331 29.41 5.14 -0.64
CA GLY A 331 29.86 5.71 0.62
C GLY A 331 28.85 5.68 1.76
N ARG A 332 27.80 4.85 1.66
CA ARG A 332 26.87 4.62 2.76
C ARG A 332 27.46 3.66 3.79
N GLU A 333 27.05 3.81 5.06
CA GLU A 333 27.43 2.90 6.14
C GLU A 333 26.86 1.49 5.92
N HIS A 334 25.61 1.43 5.42
CA HIS A 334 24.86 0.21 5.17
C HIS A 334 24.35 0.17 3.74
N ASP A 335 24.21 -1.02 3.20
CA ASP A 335 23.44 -1.24 1.99
C ASP A 335 21.94 -1.14 2.28
N TRP A 336 21.14 -0.71 1.32
CA TRP A 336 19.70 -0.51 1.50
C TRP A 336 18.96 -1.73 2.07
N TYR A 337 19.37 -2.94 1.69
CA TYR A 337 18.75 -4.17 2.20
C TYR A 337 19.08 -4.44 3.66
N GLU A 338 20.28 -4.08 4.15
CA GLU A 338 20.64 -4.17 5.57
C GLU A 338 19.75 -3.22 6.41
N VAL A 339 19.51 -2.00 5.89
CA VAL A 339 18.62 -1.03 6.55
C VAL A 339 17.18 -1.55 6.54
N ASN A 340 16.74 -2.14 5.42
CA ASN A 340 15.41 -2.72 5.31
C ASN A 340 15.20 -3.90 6.27
N ASP A 341 16.21 -4.75 6.47
CA ASP A 341 16.17 -5.84 7.46
C ASP A 341 16.04 -5.33 8.90
N MET A 342 16.75 -4.23 9.22
CA MET A 342 16.59 -3.55 10.52
C MET A 342 15.17 -3.01 10.72
N CYS A 343 14.55 -2.47 9.67
CA CYS A 343 13.16 -2.01 9.71
C CYS A 343 12.16 -3.15 9.93
N HIS A 344 12.35 -4.27 9.26
CA HIS A 344 11.52 -5.45 9.48
C HIS A 344 11.64 -5.97 10.91
N LYS A 345 12.85 -6.00 11.47
CA LYS A 345 13.06 -6.34 12.87
C LYS A 345 12.36 -5.35 13.80
N ARG A 346 12.47 -4.04 13.51
CA ARG A 346 11.78 -2.99 14.27
C ARG A 346 10.25 -3.22 14.27
N ASN A 347 9.71 -3.64 13.14
CA ASN A 347 8.30 -3.97 13.00
C ASN A 347 7.90 -5.21 13.83
N ARG A 348 8.70 -6.29 13.79
CA ARG A 348 8.47 -7.47 14.62
C ARG A 348 8.51 -7.15 16.12
N ILE A 349 9.43 -6.30 16.55
CA ILE A 349 9.51 -5.83 17.94
C ILE A 349 8.26 -5.03 18.31
N LEU A 350 7.83 -4.08 17.47
CA LEU A 350 6.65 -3.25 17.73
C LEU A 350 5.39 -4.10 17.98
N PHE A 351 5.22 -5.17 17.22
CA PHE A 351 4.05 -6.04 17.28
C PHE A 351 4.24 -7.34 18.11
N GLY A 352 5.41 -7.56 18.68
CA GLY A 352 5.73 -8.78 19.42
C GLY A 352 5.66 -10.05 18.56
N MET A 353 6.04 -9.93 17.28
CA MET A 353 6.05 -11.05 16.33
C MET A 353 7.27 -11.95 16.56
N ASP A 354 7.12 -13.23 16.24
CA ASP A 354 8.22 -14.22 16.19
C ASP A 354 9.03 -14.32 17.50
N GLY A 355 8.40 -14.03 18.64
CA GLY A 355 9.05 -14.06 19.95
C GLY A 355 9.88 -12.83 20.30
N GLU A 356 9.88 -11.79 19.46
CA GLU A 356 10.52 -10.51 19.80
C GLU A 356 9.81 -9.86 20.99
N ASP A 357 10.58 -9.26 21.90
CA ASP A 357 10.06 -8.52 23.06
C ASP A 357 9.79 -7.06 22.66
N PRO A 358 8.55 -6.56 22.75
CA PRO A 358 8.23 -5.15 22.46
C PRO A 358 9.01 -4.14 23.31
N ASN A 359 9.56 -4.55 24.45
CA ASN A 359 10.36 -3.68 25.32
C ASN A 359 11.83 -3.52 24.88
N GLN A 360 12.29 -4.22 23.85
CA GLN A 360 13.65 -4.08 23.32
C GLN A 360 13.90 -2.69 22.74
N ILE A 361 12.86 -2.00 22.24
CA ILE A 361 12.93 -0.65 21.71
C ILE A 361 11.94 0.23 22.46
N ASN A 362 12.42 1.36 22.97
CA ASN A 362 11.52 2.38 23.49
C ASN A 362 11.00 3.23 22.31
N PHE A 363 9.78 2.95 21.86
CA PHE A 363 9.12 3.74 20.83
C PHE A 363 8.59 5.09 21.33
N GLY A 364 8.48 5.27 22.66
CA GLY A 364 7.92 6.47 23.27
C GLY A 364 6.45 6.72 22.88
N ASP A 365 5.97 7.90 23.21
CA ASP A 365 4.64 8.37 22.77
C ASP A 365 4.64 8.77 21.28
N GLU A 366 5.82 9.03 20.71
CA GLU A 366 5.97 9.53 19.33
C GLU A 366 5.80 8.44 18.27
N TYR A 367 6.41 7.25 18.49
CA TYR A 367 6.38 6.14 17.52
C TYR A 367 5.69 4.89 18.06
N GLY A 368 5.21 4.92 19.28
CA GLY A 368 4.43 3.86 19.91
C GLY A 368 2.95 3.90 19.56
N PHE A 369 2.20 3.02 20.22
CA PHE A 369 0.75 2.98 20.08
C PHE A 369 0.09 4.13 20.86
N GLY A 370 -1.05 4.61 20.32
CA GLY A 370 -1.93 5.54 21.01
C GLY A 370 -2.57 4.93 22.26
N LYS A 371 -3.32 5.77 22.99
CA LYS A 371 -3.98 5.38 24.25
C LYS A 371 -5.50 5.36 24.15
N VAL A 372 -6.07 5.64 22.96
CA VAL A 372 -7.53 5.66 22.73
C VAL A 372 -8.05 4.24 22.51
N ARG A 373 -7.31 3.44 21.76
CA ARG A 373 -7.62 2.02 21.48
C ARG A 373 -6.34 1.19 21.63
N SER A 374 -6.48 -0.09 21.92
CA SER A 374 -5.36 -1.01 22.08
C SER A 374 -4.96 -1.69 20.75
N LEU A 375 -3.76 -2.28 20.71
CA LEU A 375 -3.34 -3.18 19.64
C LEU A 375 -4.34 -4.33 19.45
N ALA A 376 -4.80 -4.94 20.55
CA ALA A 376 -5.76 -6.04 20.49
C ALA A 376 -7.10 -5.64 19.85
N GLU A 377 -7.56 -4.39 20.05
CA GLU A 377 -8.75 -3.87 19.37
C GLU A 377 -8.49 -3.69 17.88
N TYR A 378 -7.29 -3.20 17.48
CA TYR A 378 -6.93 -3.14 16.06
C TYR A 378 -6.87 -4.53 15.43
N GLU A 379 -6.21 -5.49 16.07
CA GLU A 379 -6.10 -6.87 15.57
C GLU A 379 -7.49 -7.47 15.31
N ARG A 380 -8.42 -7.23 16.22
CA ARG A 380 -9.82 -7.69 16.07
C ARG A 380 -10.54 -6.94 14.95
N TYR A 381 -10.41 -5.62 14.87
CA TYR A 381 -10.99 -4.78 13.82
C TYR A 381 -10.45 -5.17 12.44
N ALA A 382 -9.15 -5.26 12.30
CA ALA A 382 -8.51 -5.59 11.04
C ALA A 382 -8.61 -7.09 10.68
N GLY A 383 -8.97 -7.95 11.64
CA GLY A 383 -8.97 -9.39 11.45
C GLY A 383 -7.55 -9.92 11.22
N ILE A 384 -6.56 -9.39 11.95
CA ILE A 384 -5.14 -9.74 11.83
C ILE A 384 -4.58 -9.98 13.22
N ASN A 385 -3.90 -11.10 13.44
CA ASN A 385 -3.13 -11.37 14.65
C ASN A 385 -1.64 -11.42 14.32
N PHE A 386 -0.90 -10.42 14.78
CA PHE A 386 0.51 -10.29 14.47
C PHE A 386 1.34 -11.41 15.08
N LYS A 387 1.12 -11.69 16.37
CA LYS A 387 1.90 -12.69 17.11
C LYS A 387 1.84 -14.07 16.52
N THR A 388 0.68 -14.48 16.01
CA THR A 388 0.47 -15.80 15.43
C THR A 388 0.53 -15.82 13.90
N ARG A 389 0.64 -14.65 13.26
CA ARG A 389 0.53 -14.47 11.81
C ARG A 389 -0.74 -15.10 11.26
N SER A 390 -1.86 -14.84 11.93
CA SER A 390 -3.18 -15.36 11.55
C SER A 390 -4.10 -14.24 11.09
N ILE A 391 -5.06 -14.59 10.26
CA ILE A 391 -6.08 -13.67 9.78
C ILE A 391 -7.48 -14.23 10.04
N SER A 392 -8.47 -13.36 10.12
CA SER A 392 -9.87 -13.77 10.17
C SER A 392 -10.34 -14.26 8.79
N THR A 393 -11.40 -15.06 8.78
CA THR A 393 -12.03 -15.48 7.52
C THR A 393 -12.53 -14.28 6.73
N GLU A 394 -13.09 -13.25 7.38
CA GLU A 394 -13.54 -12.05 6.71
C GLU A 394 -12.38 -11.24 6.09
N CYS A 395 -11.21 -11.23 6.73
CA CYS A 395 -10.02 -10.61 6.14
C CYS A 395 -9.52 -11.39 4.93
N CYS A 396 -9.53 -12.73 5.01
CA CYS A 396 -9.19 -13.64 3.91
C CYS A 396 -10.10 -13.45 2.70
N ASP A 397 -11.41 -13.31 2.95
CA ASP A 397 -12.44 -13.15 1.93
C ASP A 397 -12.60 -11.70 1.44
N HIS A 398 -11.72 -10.81 1.88
CA HIS A 398 -11.70 -9.38 1.51
C HIS A 398 -12.99 -8.62 1.87
N ILE A 399 -13.73 -9.09 2.87
CA ILE A 399 -14.94 -8.44 3.37
C ILE A 399 -14.53 -7.17 4.11
N VAL A 400 -15.20 -6.05 3.82
CA VAL A 400 -14.96 -4.76 4.47
C VAL A 400 -15.21 -4.87 5.98
N PRO A 401 -14.34 -4.34 6.85
CA PRO A 401 -14.59 -4.37 8.29
C PRO A 401 -15.77 -3.49 8.68
N GLU A 402 -16.48 -3.87 9.72
CA GLU A 402 -17.64 -3.15 10.23
C GLU A 402 -17.25 -2.16 11.33
N TYR A 403 -17.86 -0.97 11.33
CA TYR A 403 -17.85 -0.02 12.43
C TYR A 403 -19.27 0.16 13.00
N PRO A 404 -19.45 0.35 14.34
CA PRO A 404 -18.49 0.08 15.38
C PRO A 404 -18.16 -1.42 15.45
N TYR A 405 -16.94 -1.71 15.88
CA TYR A 405 -16.51 -3.09 16.01
C TYR A 405 -17.33 -3.83 17.08
N PHE A 406 -17.98 -4.92 16.72
CA PHE A 406 -18.72 -5.78 17.65
C PHE A 406 -17.85 -6.93 18.16
N ASN A 407 -18.12 -7.40 19.40
CA ASN A 407 -17.47 -8.57 19.99
C ASN A 407 -17.95 -9.86 19.33
N LYS A 408 -17.58 -10.08 18.07
CA LYS A 408 -17.74 -11.36 17.39
C LYS A 408 -16.66 -12.33 17.86
N GLU A 409 -16.97 -13.61 17.92
CA GLU A 409 -15.95 -14.65 17.97
C GLU A 409 -15.26 -14.68 16.61
N ILE A 410 -13.92 -14.49 16.60
CA ILE A 410 -13.14 -14.48 15.37
C ILE A 410 -12.59 -15.87 15.13
N LYS A 411 -12.88 -16.44 13.99
CA LYS A 411 -12.20 -17.63 13.50
C LYS A 411 -10.87 -17.19 12.87
N TRP A 412 -9.79 -17.46 13.59
CA TRP A 412 -8.42 -17.22 13.13
C TRP A 412 -7.93 -18.39 12.31
N VAL A 413 -7.31 -18.10 11.17
CA VAL A 413 -6.64 -19.07 10.30
C VAL A 413 -5.22 -18.59 10.04
N LYS A 414 -4.25 -19.48 10.16
CA LYS A 414 -2.84 -19.09 9.96
C LYS A 414 -2.56 -18.78 8.51
N ASN A 415 -1.84 -17.70 8.27
CA ASN A 415 -1.30 -17.35 6.97
C ASN A 415 0.17 -17.80 6.90
N TRP A 416 0.46 -18.67 5.96
CA TRP A 416 1.79 -19.20 5.69
C TRP A 416 2.37 -18.52 4.47
N CYS A 417 3.65 -18.21 4.51
CA CYS A 417 4.41 -17.82 3.33
C CYS A 417 5.43 -18.91 3.05
N VAL A 418 5.30 -19.55 1.90
CA VAL A 418 6.21 -20.59 1.41
C VAL A 418 7.13 -19.95 0.38
N ASP A 419 8.42 -20.00 0.62
CA ASP A 419 9.45 -19.50 -0.28
C ASP A 419 9.96 -20.65 -1.14
N PHE A 420 9.67 -20.61 -2.44
CA PHE A 420 10.13 -21.61 -3.39
C PHE A 420 11.56 -21.30 -3.80
N PHE A 421 12.42 -22.28 -3.64
CA PHE A 421 13.84 -22.20 -4.04
C PHE A 421 14.19 -23.40 -4.89
N ILE A 422 14.35 -23.20 -6.21
CA ILE A 422 14.56 -24.29 -7.17
C ILE A 422 15.85 -24.00 -7.94
N PRO A 423 16.90 -24.87 -7.80
CA PRO A 423 18.12 -24.73 -8.58
C PRO A 423 17.83 -24.69 -10.08
N TRP A 424 18.47 -23.77 -10.80
CA TRP A 424 18.29 -23.65 -12.25
C TRP A 424 18.61 -24.92 -13.03
N ALA A 425 19.47 -25.79 -12.48
CA ALA A 425 19.80 -27.08 -13.07
C ALA A 425 18.61 -28.07 -13.08
N GLU A 426 17.60 -27.84 -12.27
CA GLU A 426 16.38 -28.69 -12.16
C GLU A 426 15.24 -28.14 -13.03
N LEU A 427 15.39 -26.95 -13.60
CA LEU A 427 14.38 -26.27 -14.42
C LEU A 427 14.76 -26.30 -15.91
N PRO A 428 13.80 -26.10 -16.82
CA PRO A 428 14.12 -25.92 -18.24
C PRO A 428 15.16 -24.80 -18.43
N PRO A 429 16.06 -24.92 -19.41
CA PRO A 429 17.10 -23.90 -19.62
C PRO A 429 16.55 -22.54 -20.04
N THR A 430 15.37 -22.54 -20.64
CA THR A 430 14.64 -21.35 -21.11
C THR A 430 13.15 -21.50 -20.85
N TYR A 431 12.38 -20.40 -20.95
CA TYR A 431 10.94 -20.41 -20.75
C TYR A 431 10.13 -20.52 -22.05
N GLU A 432 10.73 -20.34 -23.23
CA GLU A 432 10.01 -20.18 -24.51
C GLU A 432 9.12 -21.37 -24.87
N ASP A 433 9.60 -22.59 -24.54
CA ASP A 433 8.84 -23.83 -24.77
C ASP A 433 7.86 -24.14 -23.63
N THR A 434 7.87 -23.37 -22.57
CA THR A 434 6.98 -23.59 -21.42
C THR A 434 5.58 -23.07 -21.73
N GLU A 435 4.56 -23.83 -21.32
CA GLU A 435 3.17 -23.42 -21.35
C GLU A 435 2.74 -22.89 -19.98
N PHE A 436 3.00 -23.65 -18.92
CA PHE A 436 2.80 -23.26 -17.52
C PHE A 436 3.62 -24.16 -16.59
N TRP A 437 3.71 -23.78 -15.30
CA TRP A 437 4.20 -24.65 -14.24
C TRP A 437 3.09 -24.98 -13.27
N TYR A 438 2.86 -26.27 -13.00
CA TYR A 438 2.15 -26.67 -11.80
C TYR A 438 3.01 -26.35 -10.57
N VAL A 439 2.44 -25.65 -9.59
CA VAL A 439 3.05 -25.35 -8.30
C VAL A 439 2.08 -25.74 -7.20
N GLY A 440 2.46 -26.66 -6.35
CA GLY A 440 1.62 -27.18 -5.26
C GLY A 440 2.34 -27.16 -3.92
N VAL A 441 1.60 -26.84 -2.85
CA VAL A 441 2.07 -26.91 -1.46
C VAL A 441 1.31 -28.01 -0.74
N HIS A 442 2.02 -28.85 0.05
CA HIS A 442 1.46 -30.05 0.62
C HIS A 442 1.71 -30.16 2.13
N ASP A 443 0.81 -30.85 2.82
CA ASP A 443 0.95 -31.25 4.22
C ASP A 443 1.88 -32.45 4.43
N GLU A 444 2.02 -32.90 5.67
CA GLU A 444 2.82 -34.07 6.05
C GLU A 444 2.34 -35.39 5.46
N ASN A 445 1.07 -35.48 5.07
CA ASN A 445 0.45 -36.67 4.47
C ASN A 445 0.48 -36.62 2.93
N GLY A 446 1.02 -35.52 2.36
CA GLY A 446 1.06 -35.28 0.92
C GLY A 446 -0.24 -34.76 0.33
N ASN A 447 -1.21 -34.32 1.16
CA ASN A 447 -2.42 -33.67 0.68
C ASN A 447 -2.07 -32.25 0.18
N GLU A 448 -2.64 -31.87 -0.95
CA GLU A 448 -2.46 -30.54 -1.54
C GLU A 448 -3.23 -29.50 -0.71
N LEU A 449 -2.50 -28.55 -0.13
CA LEU A 449 -3.04 -27.42 0.62
C LEU A 449 -3.34 -26.22 -0.27
N LYS A 450 -2.52 -26.01 -1.30
CA LYS A 450 -2.70 -24.97 -2.30
C LYS A 450 -2.04 -25.40 -3.60
N ARG A 451 -2.70 -25.04 -4.70
CA ARG A 451 -2.19 -25.17 -6.06
C ARG A 451 -2.25 -23.83 -6.80
N GLU A 452 -1.27 -23.57 -7.61
CA GLU A 452 -1.25 -22.48 -8.57
C GLU A 452 -0.59 -22.97 -9.86
N ASP A 453 -1.23 -22.73 -10.99
CA ASP A 453 -0.64 -22.99 -12.30
C ASP A 453 -0.02 -21.68 -12.80
N LEU A 454 1.30 -21.52 -12.57
CA LEU A 454 2.02 -20.30 -12.98
C LEU A 454 2.02 -20.17 -14.49
N GLN A 455 1.46 -19.06 -14.97
CA GLN A 455 1.35 -18.75 -16.38
C GLN A 455 2.67 -18.22 -16.94
N ILE A 456 2.80 -18.27 -18.27
CA ILE A 456 4.04 -17.92 -18.99
C ILE A 456 4.58 -16.53 -18.65
N ASP A 457 3.74 -15.55 -18.44
CA ASP A 457 4.17 -14.18 -18.10
C ASP A 457 4.91 -14.16 -16.76
N LYS A 458 4.40 -14.90 -15.77
CA LYS A 458 5.03 -15.02 -14.44
C LYS A 458 6.32 -15.82 -14.49
N ILE A 459 6.33 -16.90 -15.28
CA ILE A 459 7.54 -17.71 -15.48
C ILE A 459 8.63 -16.88 -16.16
N LYS A 460 8.26 -16.06 -17.15
CA LYS A 460 9.19 -15.14 -17.81
C LYS A 460 9.80 -14.16 -16.81
N GLU A 461 9.02 -13.55 -15.93
CA GLU A 461 9.54 -12.68 -14.87
C GLU A 461 10.62 -13.40 -14.03
N ILE A 462 10.36 -14.65 -13.62
CA ILE A 462 11.30 -15.46 -12.85
C ILE A 462 12.61 -15.72 -13.64
N TYR A 463 12.53 -15.92 -14.95
CA TYR A 463 13.72 -16.11 -15.79
C TYR A 463 14.46 -14.81 -16.08
N ASP A 464 13.76 -13.70 -16.27
CA ASP A 464 14.38 -12.39 -16.51
C ASP A 464 15.21 -11.93 -15.29
N GLU A 465 14.85 -12.36 -14.09
CA GLU A 465 15.58 -12.10 -12.85
C GLU A 465 16.78 -13.05 -12.61
N ARG A 466 17.03 -13.98 -13.55
CA ARG A 466 18.05 -15.02 -13.43
C ARG A 466 19.49 -14.52 -13.32
N GLN A 467 19.78 -13.27 -13.71
CA GLN A 467 21.14 -12.81 -14.02
C GLN A 467 22.17 -12.95 -12.88
N ASP A 468 21.72 -13.05 -11.61
CA ASP A 468 22.63 -13.14 -10.46
C ASP A 468 22.24 -14.21 -9.43
N MET A 469 21.37 -15.18 -9.75
CA MET A 469 20.83 -16.14 -8.81
C MET A 469 21.19 -17.58 -9.14
N PHE A 470 21.44 -18.39 -8.10
CA PHE A 470 21.69 -19.84 -8.24
C PHE A 470 20.43 -20.66 -8.47
N ALA A 471 19.26 -20.07 -8.18
CA ALA A 471 17.97 -20.75 -8.23
C ALA A 471 16.85 -19.79 -8.60
N ALA A 472 15.78 -20.32 -9.18
CA ALA A 472 14.51 -19.62 -9.24
C ALA A 472 13.97 -19.46 -7.81
N ARG A 473 13.52 -18.26 -7.45
CA ARG A 473 12.95 -17.98 -6.15
C ARG A 473 11.65 -17.20 -6.31
N PHE A 474 10.58 -17.67 -5.70
CA PHE A 474 9.29 -16.96 -5.66
C PHE A 474 8.47 -17.38 -4.44
N PRO A 475 7.73 -16.46 -3.81
CA PRO A 475 6.88 -16.77 -2.66
C PRO A 475 5.48 -17.20 -3.10
N MET A 476 4.87 -18.07 -2.30
CA MET A 476 3.44 -18.36 -2.35
C MET A 476 2.84 -18.21 -0.95
N SER A 477 1.79 -17.42 -0.84
CA SER A 477 1.01 -17.31 0.39
C SER A 477 -0.15 -18.29 0.38
N LEU A 478 -0.41 -18.93 1.52
CA LEU A 478 -1.63 -19.70 1.72
C LEU A 478 -2.19 -19.50 3.12
N THR A 479 -3.52 -19.57 3.23
CA THR A 479 -4.23 -19.50 4.50
C THR A 479 -4.76 -20.89 4.83
N SER A 480 -4.24 -21.48 5.89
CA SER A 480 -4.57 -22.87 6.28
C SER A 480 -4.28 -23.11 7.76
N ASP A 481 -5.15 -23.87 8.44
CA ASP A 481 -4.89 -24.39 9.78
C ASP A 481 -3.87 -25.54 9.76
N VAL A 482 -3.65 -26.14 8.58
CA VAL A 482 -2.70 -27.23 8.38
C VAL A 482 -1.35 -26.67 7.94
N LYS A 483 -0.30 -27.14 8.64
CA LYS A 483 1.07 -26.71 8.37
C LYS A 483 1.58 -27.25 7.03
N PRO A 484 2.09 -26.39 6.11
CA PRO A 484 2.79 -26.85 4.93
C PRO A 484 4.15 -27.46 5.28
N VAL A 485 4.52 -28.57 4.65
CA VAL A 485 5.82 -29.27 4.88
C VAL A 485 6.64 -29.47 3.60
N SER A 486 5.98 -29.50 2.44
CA SER A 486 6.67 -29.65 1.16
C SER A 486 5.97 -28.86 0.06
N TYR A 487 6.74 -28.57 -0.98
CA TYR A 487 6.21 -28.03 -2.21
C TYR A 487 6.66 -28.83 -3.42
N THR A 488 5.88 -28.74 -4.48
CA THR A 488 6.11 -29.44 -5.75
C THR A 488 6.06 -28.42 -6.89
N VAL A 489 7.00 -28.55 -7.82
CA VAL A 489 6.95 -27.81 -9.09
C VAL A 489 7.08 -28.83 -10.22
N ILE A 490 6.22 -28.72 -11.24
CA ILE A 490 6.25 -29.56 -12.44
C ILE A 490 6.07 -28.65 -13.65
N PRO A 491 7.13 -28.38 -14.42
CA PRO A 491 6.99 -27.64 -15.65
C PRO A 491 6.23 -28.45 -16.71
N TYR A 492 5.35 -27.77 -17.46
CA TYR A 492 4.68 -28.33 -18.63
C TYR A 492 5.17 -27.62 -19.89
N LEU A 493 5.75 -28.39 -20.82
CA LEU A 493 6.29 -27.88 -22.08
C LEU A 493 5.33 -28.17 -23.25
N LYS A 494 5.21 -27.19 -24.15
CA LYS A 494 4.31 -27.27 -25.34
C LYS A 494 4.56 -28.50 -26.21
N ASN A 495 5.84 -28.86 -26.35
CA ASN A 495 6.29 -29.92 -27.29
C ASN A 495 6.63 -31.26 -26.59
N LYS A 496 6.72 -31.31 -25.26
CA LYS A 496 7.13 -32.49 -24.49
C LYS A 496 6.14 -32.96 -23.43
N GLY A 497 5.16 -32.06 -23.06
CA GLY A 497 4.27 -32.29 -21.94
C GLY A 497 4.95 -32.10 -20.59
N TRP A 498 4.52 -32.86 -19.58
CA TRP A 498 5.05 -32.78 -18.22
C TRP A 498 6.51 -33.21 -18.13
N LEU A 499 7.32 -32.41 -17.44
CA LEU A 499 8.68 -32.79 -17.04
C LEU A 499 8.67 -33.51 -15.69
N ASP A 500 9.88 -33.88 -15.21
CA ASP A 500 10.03 -34.52 -13.92
C ASP A 500 9.54 -33.62 -12.77
N LYS A 501 8.94 -34.27 -11.77
CA LYS A 501 8.42 -33.65 -10.57
C LYS A 501 9.57 -33.22 -9.65
N ILE A 502 9.66 -31.93 -9.36
CA ILE A 502 10.60 -31.36 -8.40
C ILE A 502 9.89 -31.25 -7.07
N VAL A 503 10.39 -31.92 -6.02
CA VAL A 503 9.81 -31.86 -4.67
C VAL A 503 10.88 -31.38 -3.70
N LYS A 504 10.53 -30.38 -2.88
CA LYS A 504 11.40 -29.81 -1.84
C LYS A 504 10.63 -29.68 -0.52
N SER A 505 11.38 -29.72 0.58
CA SER A 505 10.83 -29.37 1.90
C SER A 505 10.58 -27.87 2.00
N VAL A 506 9.54 -27.50 2.74
CA VAL A 506 9.27 -26.10 3.09
C VAL A 506 10.14 -25.73 4.28
N ASP A 507 11.04 -24.77 4.09
CA ASP A 507 11.72 -24.10 5.19
C ASP A 507 10.75 -23.02 5.71
N LEU A 508 10.03 -23.34 6.80
CA LEU A 508 9.20 -22.38 7.49
C LEU A 508 10.10 -21.57 8.44
N ILE A 509 10.07 -20.27 8.23
CA ILE A 509 10.68 -19.31 9.13
C ILE A 509 9.76 -19.08 10.32
#